data_ea919b8aa3ff76f61db35915286d2569
#
_entry.id   ea919b8aa3ff76f61db35915286d2569
#
_cell.length_a   1.000
_cell.length_b   1.000
_cell.length_c   1.000
_cell.angle_alpha   90.00
_cell.angle_beta   90.00
_cell.angle_gamma   90.00
#
_symmetry.space_group_name_H-M   'P 1'
#
loop_
_entity.id
_entity.type
_entity.pdbx_description
1 polymer ?
#
loop_
_entity_poly.entity_id
_entity_poly.type
_entity_poly.pdbx_seq_one_letter_code
_entity_poly.pdbx_strand_id
1 'polypeptide(L)'
;MLLLEHPYAEFISLVDKPARYLGGEFQSVRKDWSSAEVRIALAFPDVYEIGMSHLGTKILYSLLSKDPRILCERAFAPWVDMEAELRRRQLPVLTLESARPLRDFDVIGMSLQYELTWTNCLTLLELG
;
A
#
# COMPACT_ATOMS: atom_id res chain seq x y z
N MET A 1 -12.24 0.12 -9.21
CA MET A 1 -12.30 -1.35 -9.04
C MET A 1 -13.47 -1.69 -8.13
N LEU A 2 -14.33 -2.57 -8.55
CA LEU A 2 -15.41 -3.08 -7.70
C LEU A 2 -14.82 -4.06 -6.67
N LEU A 3 -15.45 -4.16 -5.48
CA LEU A 3 -14.97 -5.06 -4.43
C LEU A 3 -14.79 -6.51 -4.92
N LEU A 4 -15.69 -6.99 -5.77
CA LEU A 4 -15.63 -8.36 -6.31
C LEU A 4 -14.42 -8.61 -7.22
N GLU A 5 -13.82 -7.57 -7.76
CA GLU A 5 -12.62 -7.65 -8.61
C GLU A 5 -11.32 -7.50 -7.81
N HIS A 6 -11.42 -7.13 -6.54
CA HIS A 6 -10.23 -6.93 -5.70
C HIS A 6 -9.59 -8.28 -5.37
N PRO A 7 -8.25 -8.41 -5.43
CA PRO A 7 -7.55 -9.67 -5.13
C PRO A 7 -7.85 -10.26 -3.74
N TYR A 8 -8.27 -9.41 -2.79
CA TYR A 8 -8.64 -9.83 -1.44
C TYR A 8 -10.12 -10.15 -1.25
N ALA A 9 -10.94 -10.06 -2.30
CA ALA A 9 -12.41 -10.15 -2.19
C ALA A 9 -12.92 -11.39 -1.43
N GLU A 10 -12.28 -12.54 -1.63
CA GLU A 10 -12.70 -13.80 -1.02
C GLU A 10 -12.64 -13.81 0.51
N PHE A 11 -11.68 -13.09 1.10
CA PHE A 11 -11.38 -13.22 2.53
C PHE A 11 -11.39 -11.91 3.30
N ILE A 12 -11.51 -10.77 2.61
CA ILE A 12 -11.39 -9.46 3.26
C ILE A 12 -12.40 -9.24 4.38
N SER A 13 -13.54 -9.93 4.34
CA SER A 13 -14.55 -9.90 5.40
C SER A 13 -14.15 -10.65 6.67
N LEU A 14 -13.09 -11.45 6.61
CA LEU A 14 -12.60 -12.23 7.77
C LEU A 14 -11.63 -11.44 8.64
N VAL A 15 -11.12 -10.32 8.16
CA VAL A 15 -10.16 -9.50 8.89
C VAL A 15 -10.83 -8.30 9.55
N ASP A 16 -10.20 -7.80 10.61
CA ASP A 16 -10.63 -6.55 11.26
C ASP A 16 -10.39 -5.36 10.34
N LYS A 17 -11.35 -4.46 10.28
CA LYS A 17 -11.30 -3.21 9.49
C LYS A 17 -10.86 -3.42 8.02
N PRO A 18 -11.66 -4.09 7.21
CA PRO A 18 -11.36 -4.32 5.78
C PRO A 18 -10.97 -3.05 5.00
N ALA A 19 -11.53 -1.90 5.38
CA ALA A 19 -11.25 -0.62 4.73
C ALA A 19 -9.77 -0.20 4.74
N ARG A 20 -8.97 -0.75 5.64
CA ARG A 20 -7.50 -0.53 5.66
C ARG A 20 -6.81 -0.95 4.37
N TYR A 21 -7.40 -1.88 3.63
CA TYR A 21 -6.73 -2.62 2.55
C TYR A 21 -7.35 -2.40 1.17
N LEU A 22 -8.49 -1.75 1.10
CA LEU A 22 -9.27 -1.67 -0.14
C LEU A 22 -9.06 -0.38 -0.94
N GLY A 23 -8.49 0.65 -0.33
CA GLY A 23 -8.33 1.95 -0.99
C GLY A 23 -9.66 2.67 -1.22
N GLY A 24 -9.69 3.57 -2.20
CA GLY A 24 -10.89 4.34 -2.55
C GLY A 24 -11.11 5.59 -1.71
N GLU A 25 -10.07 6.08 -1.01
CA GLU A 25 -10.16 7.29 -0.23
C GLU A 25 -10.38 8.52 -1.11
N PHE A 26 -11.08 9.49 -0.55
CA PHE A 26 -11.19 10.80 -1.15
C PHE A 26 -9.79 11.40 -1.37
N GLN A 27 -9.56 11.98 -2.54
CA GLN A 27 -8.26 12.53 -2.98
C GLN A 27 -7.17 11.48 -3.27
N SER A 28 -7.45 10.19 -3.32
CA SER A 28 -6.47 9.24 -3.86
C SER A 28 -6.27 9.51 -5.35
N VAL A 29 -5.01 9.45 -5.80
CA VAL A 29 -4.64 9.74 -7.19
C VAL A 29 -4.43 8.42 -7.93
N ARG A 30 -5.25 8.18 -8.94
CA ARG A 30 -5.11 7.02 -9.83
C ARG A 30 -4.61 7.47 -11.19
N LYS A 31 -3.57 6.83 -11.68
CA LYS A 31 -3.00 7.07 -13.01
C LYS A 31 -2.95 5.77 -13.80
N ASP A 32 -2.87 5.89 -15.11
CA ASP A 32 -2.66 4.75 -15.98
C ASP A 32 -1.24 4.17 -15.75
N TRP A 33 -1.19 2.90 -15.40
CA TRP A 33 0.05 2.18 -15.13
C TRP A 33 1.02 2.21 -16.32
N SER A 34 0.49 2.05 -17.52
CA SER A 34 1.30 1.96 -18.74
C SER A 34 1.89 3.29 -19.19
N SER A 35 1.29 4.41 -18.81
CA SER A 35 1.72 5.75 -19.21
C SER A 35 2.81 6.34 -18.31
N ALA A 36 3.07 5.74 -17.16
CA ALA A 36 4.07 6.24 -16.22
C ALA A 36 5.50 5.90 -16.67
N GLU A 37 6.40 6.86 -16.56
CA GLU A 37 7.82 6.64 -16.77
C GLU A 37 8.47 6.01 -15.53
N VAL A 38 8.01 6.39 -14.33
CA VAL A 38 8.49 5.86 -13.04
C VAL A 38 7.31 5.52 -12.15
N ARG A 39 7.35 4.35 -11.53
CA ARG A 39 6.35 3.84 -10.60
C ARG A 39 6.95 3.76 -9.22
N ILE A 40 6.38 4.50 -8.27
CA ILE A 40 6.88 4.60 -6.90
C ILE A 40 5.80 4.08 -5.96
N ALA A 41 6.17 3.12 -5.11
CA ALA A 41 5.35 2.71 -3.97
C ALA A 41 5.86 3.38 -2.71
N LEU A 42 5.04 4.18 -2.06
CA LEU A 42 5.29 4.70 -0.71
C LEU A 42 4.74 3.68 0.28
N ALA A 43 5.63 2.88 0.86
CA ALA A 43 5.29 1.83 1.81
C ALA A 43 5.58 2.31 3.23
N PHE A 44 4.54 2.63 3.98
CA PHE A 44 4.68 3.07 5.36
C PHE A 44 4.65 1.84 6.29
N PRO A 45 5.69 1.64 7.13
CA PRO A 45 5.84 0.41 7.92
C PRO A 45 5.03 0.42 9.21
N ASP A 46 3.78 0.80 9.12
CA ASP A 46 2.80 0.74 10.20
C ASP A 46 1.40 0.57 9.59
N VAL A 47 0.41 0.38 10.44
CA VAL A 47 -0.98 0.19 9.98
C VAL A 47 -1.54 1.45 9.33
N TYR A 48 -2.60 1.26 8.55
CA TYR A 48 -3.25 2.28 7.75
C TYR A 48 -3.55 3.58 8.52
N GLU A 49 -4.14 3.50 9.72
CA GLU A 49 -4.55 4.68 10.49
C GLU A 49 -3.35 5.54 10.91
N ILE A 50 -2.23 4.91 11.24
CA ILE A 50 -1.00 5.61 11.61
C ILE A 50 -0.35 6.20 10.36
N GLY A 51 -0.22 5.42 9.30
CA GLY A 51 0.39 5.88 8.06
C GLY A 51 -0.39 7.00 7.39
N MET A 52 -1.71 6.94 7.38
CA MET A 52 -2.57 7.99 6.82
C MET A 52 -2.56 9.28 7.66
N SER A 53 -2.15 9.20 8.90
CA SER A 53 -1.97 10.38 9.77
C SER A 53 -0.59 11.00 9.64
N HIS A 54 0.34 10.35 8.93
CA HIS A 54 1.71 10.84 8.79
C HIS A 54 1.80 11.93 7.71
N LEU A 55 2.05 13.17 8.13
CA LEU A 55 2.06 14.32 7.25
C LEU A 55 3.15 14.23 6.16
N GLY A 56 4.34 13.77 6.52
CA GLY A 56 5.46 13.64 5.57
C GLY A 56 5.12 12.75 4.38
N THR A 57 4.49 11.60 4.61
CA THR A 57 4.04 10.69 3.55
C THR A 57 2.97 11.36 2.68
N LYS A 58 2.03 12.09 3.26
CA LYS A 58 1.01 12.84 2.50
C LYS A 58 1.63 13.91 1.61
N ILE A 59 2.63 14.64 2.10
CA ILE A 59 3.35 15.66 1.33
C ILE A 59 4.06 15.01 0.14
N LEU A 60 4.82 13.94 0.39
CA LEU A 60 5.52 13.21 -0.67
C LEU A 60 4.55 12.66 -1.72
N TYR A 61 3.48 12.02 -1.29
CA TYR A 61 2.44 11.52 -2.18
C TYR A 61 1.85 12.61 -3.06
N SER A 62 1.51 13.76 -2.47
CA SER A 62 0.98 14.90 -3.20
C SER A 62 1.98 15.46 -4.21
N LEU A 63 3.24 15.63 -3.82
CA LEU A 63 4.28 16.17 -4.70
C LEU A 63 4.58 15.23 -5.86
N LEU A 64 4.78 13.94 -5.58
CA LEU A 64 5.05 12.95 -6.62
C LEU A 64 3.88 12.77 -7.58
N SER A 65 2.66 12.82 -7.06
CA SER A 65 1.46 12.67 -7.87
C SER A 65 1.18 13.84 -8.82
N LYS A 66 1.78 15.01 -8.57
CA LYS A 66 1.67 16.17 -9.48
C LYS A 66 2.51 16.03 -10.75
N ASP A 67 3.59 15.25 -10.72
CA ASP A 67 4.39 15.02 -11.93
C ASP A 67 3.67 13.99 -12.83
N PRO A 68 3.33 14.35 -14.08
CA PRO A 68 2.61 13.44 -14.97
C PRO A 68 3.39 12.19 -15.35
N ARG A 69 4.73 12.19 -15.19
CA ARG A 69 5.58 11.04 -15.49
C ARG A 69 5.62 10.01 -14.37
N ILE A 70 5.23 10.41 -13.15
CA ILE A 70 5.33 9.57 -11.96
C ILE A 70 3.96 9.03 -11.60
N LEU A 71 3.88 7.71 -11.42
CA LEU A 71 2.79 7.03 -10.76
C LEU A 71 3.23 6.74 -9.34
N CYS A 72 2.53 7.29 -8.35
CA CYS A 72 2.82 7.09 -6.94
C CYS A 72 1.62 6.43 -6.27
N GLU A 73 1.86 5.31 -5.62
CA GLU A 73 0.84 4.57 -4.88
C GLU A 73 1.31 4.30 -3.44
N ARG A 74 0.38 3.98 -2.56
CA ARG A 74 0.65 3.80 -1.14
C ARG A 74 0.35 2.38 -0.71
N ALA A 75 1.18 1.87 0.21
CA ALA A 75 0.94 0.63 0.92
C ALA A 75 1.24 0.80 2.40
N PHE A 76 0.56 0.03 3.24
CA PHE A 76 0.75 0.04 4.69
C PHE A 76 1.01 -1.37 5.19
N ALA A 77 1.66 -1.48 6.35
CA ALA A 77 1.88 -2.78 6.97
C ALA A 77 0.53 -3.41 7.35
N PRO A 78 0.32 -4.69 7.06
CA PRO A 78 -0.90 -5.37 7.46
C PRO A 78 -0.94 -5.55 8.98
N TRP A 79 -2.14 -5.53 9.55
CA TRP A 79 -2.35 -5.96 10.94
C TRP A 79 -2.16 -7.47 11.04
N VAL A 80 -2.00 -7.99 12.25
CA VAL A 80 -1.64 -9.39 12.49
C VAL A 80 -2.58 -10.40 11.86
N ASP A 81 -3.87 -10.13 11.85
CA ASP A 81 -4.89 -11.00 11.24
C ASP A 81 -4.78 -11.02 9.71
N MET A 82 -4.59 -9.85 9.10
CA MET A 82 -4.40 -9.72 7.66
C MET A 82 -3.07 -10.36 7.22
N GLU A 83 -1.98 -10.15 7.97
CA GLU A 83 -0.70 -10.79 7.68
C GLU A 83 -0.83 -12.31 7.69
N ALA A 84 -1.52 -12.88 8.68
CA ALA A 84 -1.77 -14.32 8.75
C ALA A 84 -2.54 -14.84 7.52
N GLU A 85 -3.57 -14.13 7.07
CA GLU A 85 -4.33 -14.49 5.88
C GLU A 85 -3.48 -14.39 4.60
N LEU A 86 -2.67 -13.34 4.46
CA LEU A 86 -1.78 -13.19 3.31
C LEU A 86 -0.76 -14.35 3.23
N ARG A 87 -0.13 -14.69 4.37
CA ARG A 87 0.83 -15.80 4.42
C ARG A 87 0.16 -17.14 4.11
N ARG A 88 -1.00 -17.40 4.70
CA ARG A 88 -1.75 -18.64 4.48
C ARG A 88 -2.16 -18.81 3.03
N ARG A 89 -2.54 -17.73 2.36
CA ARG A 89 -3.02 -17.74 0.97
C ARG A 89 -1.91 -17.49 -0.05
N GLN A 90 -0.69 -17.20 0.41
CA GLN A 90 0.44 -16.83 -0.46
C GLN A 90 0.12 -15.61 -1.35
N LEU A 91 -0.56 -14.63 -0.78
CA LEU A 91 -0.89 -13.39 -1.44
C LEU A 91 0.01 -12.25 -0.95
N PRO A 92 0.37 -11.31 -1.84
CA PRO A 92 1.22 -10.18 -1.46
C PRO A 92 0.44 -9.07 -0.74
N VAL A 93 1.18 -8.19 -0.06
CA VAL A 93 0.69 -6.86 0.30
C VAL A 93 0.50 -6.05 -0.98
N LEU A 94 -0.63 -5.38 -1.09
CA LEU A 94 -1.00 -4.63 -2.29
C LEU A 94 -1.09 -3.13 -1.98
N THR A 95 -0.78 -2.31 -2.99
CA THR A 95 -1.04 -0.88 -2.93
C THR A 95 -2.54 -0.57 -2.93
N LEU A 96 -2.91 0.60 -2.38
CA LEU A 96 -4.32 0.98 -2.23
C LEU A 96 -4.96 1.42 -3.54
N GLU A 97 -4.21 2.04 -4.44
CA GLU A 97 -4.77 2.66 -5.65
C GLU A 97 -5.09 1.64 -6.73
N SER A 98 -4.12 0.81 -7.11
CA SER A 98 -4.30 -0.17 -8.20
C SER A 98 -4.25 -1.63 -7.75
N ALA A 99 -4.11 -1.89 -6.45
CA ALA A 99 -4.01 -3.23 -5.88
C ALA A 99 -2.88 -4.06 -6.54
N ARG A 100 -1.67 -3.50 -6.57
CA ARG A 100 -0.47 -4.16 -7.11
C ARG A 100 0.53 -4.50 -6.01
N PRO A 101 1.25 -5.60 -6.14
CA PRO A 101 2.33 -5.93 -5.21
C PRO A 101 3.48 -4.94 -5.34
N LEU A 102 4.20 -4.70 -4.23
CA LEU A 102 5.30 -3.73 -4.21
C LEU A 102 6.41 -4.06 -5.20
N ARG A 103 6.64 -5.35 -5.46
CA ARG A 103 7.66 -5.81 -6.41
C ARG A 103 7.43 -5.36 -7.86
N ASP A 104 6.22 -4.90 -8.21
CA ASP A 104 5.92 -4.42 -9.55
C ASP A 104 6.39 -2.97 -9.76
N PHE A 105 6.75 -2.27 -8.70
CA PHE A 105 7.18 -0.87 -8.74
C PHE A 105 8.68 -0.74 -9.01
N ASP A 106 9.08 0.38 -9.62
CA ASP A 106 10.48 0.69 -9.90
C ASP A 106 11.23 1.13 -8.63
N VAL A 107 10.53 1.79 -7.71
CA VAL A 107 11.09 2.29 -6.45
C VAL A 107 10.09 2.01 -5.31
N ILE A 108 10.62 1.52 -4.19
CA ILE A 108 9.88 1.40 -2.94
C ILE A 108 10.49 2.37 -1.93
N GLY A 109 9.73 3.39 -1.54
CA GLY A 109 10.13 4.34 -0.51
C GLY A 109 9.51 3.99 0.83
N MET A 110 10.33 3.84 1.86
CA MET A 110 9.87 3.58 3.23
C MET A 110 10.33 4.68 4.17
N SER A 111 9.45 5.14 5.05
CA SER A 111 9.76 6.12 6.09
C SER A 111 9.97 5.40 7.42
N LEU A 112 11.20 5.41 7.93
CA LEU A 112 11.60 4.76 9.17
C LEU A 112 11.53 5.77 10.32
N GLN A 113 10.42 5.81 11.03
CA GLN A 113 10.20 6.80 12.08
C GLN A 113 10.85 6.41 13.42
N TYR A 114 10.88 5.12 13.72
CA TYR A 114 11.46 4.58 14.98
C TYR A 114 11.73 3.09 14.85
N GLU A 115 12.53 2.54 15.76
CA GLU A 115 13.08 1.18 15.66
C GLU A 115 12.03 0.07 15.67
N LEU A 116 10.92 0.27 16.36
CA LEU A 116 9.84 -0.73 16.45
C LEU A 116 9.16 -1.02 15.11
N THR A 117 9.36 -0.16 14.10
CA THR A 117 8.80 -0.36 12.76
C THR A 117 9.69 -1.21 11.83
N TRP A 118 10.91 -1.56 12.24
CA TRP A 118 11.84 -2.30 11.38
C TRP A 118 11.34 -3.69 11.01
N THR A 119 10.70 -4.40 11.94
CA THR A 119 10.09 -5.70 11.63
C THR A 119 8.95 -5.57 10.61
N ASN A 120 8.21 -4.49 10.67
CA ASN A 120 7.17 -4.18 9.68
C ASN A 120 7.77 -3.88 8.29
N CYS A 121 8.95 -3.25 8.23
CA CYS A 121 9.67 -3.07 6.97
C CYS A 121 10.04 -4.42 6.35
N LEU A 122 10.54 -5.36 7.16
CA LEU A 122 10.85 -6.71 6.69
C LEU A 122 9.60 -7.43 6.18
N THR A 123 8.47 -7.30 6.88
CA THR A 123 7.19 -7.85 6.45
C THR A 123 6.77 -7.26 5.09
N LEU A 124 6.88 -5.96 4.91
CA LEU A 124 6.56 -5.29 3.64
C LEU A 124 7.48 -5.74 2.51
N LEU A 125 8.77 -5.94 2.77
CA LEU A 125 9.72 -6.43 1.76
C LEU A 125 9.50 -7.89 1.43
N GLU A 126 9.09 -8.71 2.38
CA GLU A 126 8.85 -10.13 2.17
C GLU A 126 7.53 -10.38 1.43
N LEU A 127 6.47 -9.66 1.78
CA LEU A 127 5.13 -9.89 1.26
C LEU A 127 4.76 -8.95 0.09
N GLY A 128 5.52 -7.89 -0.16
CA GLY A 128 5.20 -6.87 -1.16
C GLY A 128 5.46 -7.19 -2.64
#